data_a586305fcd73fa4d01915a583ece700b
#
_entry.id   a586305fcd73fa4d01915a583ece700b
#
_cell.length_a   1.000
_cell.length_b   1.000
_cell.length_c   1.000
_cell.angle_alpha   90.00
_cell.angle_beta   90.00
_cell.angle_gamma   90.00
#
_symmetry.space_group_name_H-M   'P 1'
#
loop_
_entity.id
_entity.type
_entity.pdbx_description
1 polymer ?
#
loop_
_entity_poly.entity_id
_entity_poly.type
_entity_poly.pdbx_seq_one_letter_code
_entity_poly.pdbx_strand_id
1 'polypeptide(L)'
;GEIVGIVPKTYIPNYGEFYEKRWFTSADKRLSDEITLNYVANRPTVPFSPNIIIEDMRGAIIGTEVCEDLWVSAPPSGELCKAGANIIVNPSASNDVIGKREYRRSLVAMQSGRCRAGYVYASSGAGESSTDLVFSGHCIIADNGRIAGETSDYSKRMDKKASEDDEMNSNLVISEIDIERCVNDRR
;
A
#
# COMPACT_ATOMS: atom_id res chain seq x y z
N GLY A 1 -3.98 3.70 -21.14
CA GLY A 1 -4.63 4.21 -19.93
C GLY A 1 -4.37 5.70 -19.76
N GLU A 2 -5.18 6.34 -18.95
CA GLU A 2 -5.02 7.75 -18.60
C GLU A 2 -4.55 7.87 -17.15
N ILE A 3 -3.75 8.90 -16.86
CA ILE A 3 -3.39 9.25 -15.48
C ILE A 3 -4.51 10.12 -14.94
N VAL A 4 -5.26 9.62 -13.96
CA VAL A 4 -6.43 10.31 -13.37
C VAL A 4 -6.08 11.11 -12.12
N GLY A 5 -4.89 10.91 -11.55
CA GLY A 5 -4.40 11.63 -10.38
C GLY A 5 -3.07 11.09 -9.91
N ILE A 6 -2.42 11.82 -9.00
CA ILE A 6 -1.15 11.41 -8.35
C ILE A 6 -1.33 11.56 -6.84
N VAL A 7 -1.03 10.50 -6.11
CA VAL A 7 -1.08 10.47 -4.65
C VAL A 7 0.34 10.62 -4.08
N PRO A 8 0.70 11.77 -3.52
CA PRO A 8 1.97 11.95 -2.85
C PRO A 8 1.96 11.30 -1.46
N LYS A 9 3.12 10.79 -1.03
CA LYS A 9 3.34 10.22 0.31
C LYS A 9 3.25 11.31 1.38
N THR A 10 2.50 11.03 2.46
CA THR A 10 2.32 12.01 3.56
C THR A 10 3.44 11.91 4.58
N TYR A 11 3.77 10.73 5.05
CA TYR A 11 4.79 10.52 6.08
C TYR A 11 6.08 10.00 5.48
N ILE A 12 7.15 10.78 5.62
CA ILE A 12 8.47 10.48 5.06
C ILE A 12 9.34 9.86 6.16
N PRO A 13 9.75 8.58 6.07
CA PRO A 13 10.60 7.95 7.06
C PRO A 13 11.99 8.60 7.07
N ASN A 14 12.50 8.87 8.28
CA ASN A 14 13.81 9.48 8.47
C ASN A 14 14.40 9.07 9.82
N TYR A 15 14.53 7.78 10.02
CA TYR A 15 15.06 7.13 11.21
C TYR A 15 15.74 5.81 10.85
N GLY A 16 16.65 5.32 11.69
CA GLY A 16 17.41 4.11 11.43
C GLY A 16 18.14 4.17 10.10
N GLU A 17 17.88 3.20 9.25
CA GLU A 17 18.39 3.08 7.89
C GLU A 17 17.67 3.99 6.87
N PHE A 18 16.58 4.64 7.24
CA PHE A 18 15.82 5.53 6.36
C PHE A 18 16.27 6.98 6.48
N TYR A 19 16.56 7.62 5.35
CA TYR A 19 16.94 9.03 5.25
C TYR A 19 16.22 9.75 4.11
N GLU A 20 14.94 9.40 3.89
CA GLU A 20 14.16 9.87 2.75
C GLU A 20 13.91 11.38 2.75
N LYS A 21 13.90 12.05 3.92
CA LYS A 21 13.75 13.52 4.00
C LYS A 21 14.87 14.30 3.30
N ARG A 22 15.99 13.63 3.00
CA ARG A 22 17.07 14.21 2.20
C ARG A 22 16.64 14.48 0.75
N TRP A 23 15.71 13.65 0.23
CA TRP A 23 15.31 13.64 -1.17
C TRP A 23 13.86 14.03 -1.38
N PHE A 24 13.00 13.81 -0.40
CA PHE A 24 11.55 13.94 -0.54
C PHE A 24 10.96 14.86 0.52
N THR A 25 9.83 15.44 0.17
CA THR A 25 9.03 16.31 1.04
C THR A 25 7.65 15.72 1.23
N SER A 26 7.09 15.86 2.45
CA SER A 26 5.73 15.42 2.78
C SER A 26 4.67 16.05 1.87
N ALA A 27 3.63 15.29 1.56
CA ALA A 27 2.44 15.77 0.87
C ALA A 27 1.82 17.01 1.52
N ASP A 28 1.95 17.16 2.85
CA ASP A 28 1.44 18.32 3.59
C ASP A 28 2.10 19.65 3.21
N LYS A 29 3.28 19.58 2.59
CA LYS A 29 4.05 20.76 2.13
C LYS A 29 3.90 21.01 0.63
N ARG A 30 2.98 20.31 -0.05
CA ARG A 30 2.74 20.54 -1.47
C ARG A 30 2.24 21.97 -1.72
N LEU A 31 2.63 22.54 -2.83
CA LEU A 31 2.31 23.92 -3.21
C LEU A 31 1.01 24.02 -4.02
N SER A 32 0.49 22.89 -4.52
CA SER A 32 -0.72 22.83 -5.32
C SER A 32 -1.41 21.48 -5.12
N ASP A 33 -2.71 21.45 -5.29
CA ASP A 33 -3.53 20.22 -5.34
C ASP A 33 -3.67 19.65 -6.76
N GLU A 34 -2.96 20.27 -7.73
CA GLU A 34 -2.94 19.84 -9.13
C GLU A 34 -1.52 19.87 -9.68
N ILE A 35 -1.24 19.02 -10.66
CA ILE A 35 0.03 18.96 -11.37
C ILE A 35 -0.17 18.80 -12.88
N THR A 36 0.57 19.57 -13.68
CA THR A 36 0.58 19.42 -15.14
C THR A 36 1.65 18.41 -15.55
N LEU A 37 1.24 17.38 -16.29
CA LEU A 37 2.11 16.28 -16.73
C LEU A 37 2.80 16.65 -18.06
N ASN A 38 3.88 17.41 -18.00
CA ASN A 38 4.58 17.93 -19.18
C ASN A 38 5.19 16.84 -20.09
N TYR A 39 5.34 15.61 -19.58
CA TYR A 39 5.88 14.45 -20.30
C TYR A 39 4.80 13.55 -20.92
N VAL A 40 3.52 13.88 -20.71
CA VAL A 40 2.38 13.17 -21.31
C VAL A 40 1.86 13.97 -22.49
N ALA A 41 1.41 13.27 -23.54
CA ALA A 41 0.76 13.90 -24.68
C ALA A 41 -0.43 14.75 -24.20
N ASN A 42 -0.62 15.93 -24.86
CA ASN A 42 -1.61 16.95 -24.48
C ASN A 42 -1.40 17.62 -23.10
N ARG A 43 -0.32 17.28 -22.38
CA ARG A 43 0.04 17.88 -21.08
C ARG A 43 -1.15 18.03 -20.12
N PRO A 44 -1.85 16.94 -19.76
CA PRO A 44 -3.02 17.05 -18.90
C PRO A 44 -2.62 17.56 -17.52
N THR A 45 -3.49 18.35 -16.92
CA THR A 45 -3.43 18.70 -15.49
C THR A 45 -4.32 17.74 -14.72
N VAL A 46 -3.77 17.11 -13.69
CA VAL A 46 -4.44 16.09 -12.88
C VAL A 46 -4.37 16.44 -11.40
N PRO A 47 -5.31 15.94 -10.56
CA PRO A 47 -5.25 16.08 -9.12
C PRO A 47 -3.92 15.56 -8.55
N PHE A 48 -3.38 16.28 -7.56
CA PHE A 48 -2.16 15.95 -6.83
C PHE A 48 -2.43 16.07 -5.32
N SER A 49 -2.92 15.01 -4.70
CA SER A 49 -3.36 15.05 -3.31
C SER A 49 -3.29 13.68 -2.65
N PRO A 50 -3.00 13.57 -1.33
CA PRO A 50 -3.13 12.32 -0.58
C PRO A 50 -4.59 11.91 -0.37
N ASN A 51 -5.56 12.79 -0.64
CA ASN A 51 -6.98 12.60 -0.40
C ASN A 51 -7.76 12.16 -1.65
N ILE A 52 -7.08 11.61 -2.65
CA ILE A 52 -7.73 11.10 -3.86
C ILE A 52 -8.37 9.74 -3.56
N ILE A 53 -9.65 9.60 -3.92
CA ILE A 53 -10.32 8.31 -4.02
C ILE A 53 -10.80 8.11 -5.45
N ILE A 54 -10.75 6.87 -5.93
CA ILE A 54 -11.12 6.50 -7.30
C ILE A 54 -12.24 5.47 -7.24
N GLU A 55 -13.38 5.79 -7.81
CA GLU A 55 -14.54 4.90 -7.88
C GLU A 55 -14.58 4.19 -9.24
N ASP A 56 -14.80 2.89 -9.22
CA ASP A 56 -15.12 2.11 -10.41
C ASP A 56 -16.63 1.96 -10.61
N MET A 57 -17.03 1.48 -11.79
CA MET A 57 -18.43 1.27 -12.12
C MET A 57 -19.11 0.13 -11.35
N ARG A 58 -18.37 -0.64 -10.55
CA ARG A 58 -18.86 -1.78 -9.76
C ARG A 58 -18.99 -1.46 -8.27
N GLY A 59 -18.73 -0.20 -7.88
CA GLY A 59 -18.82 0.26 -6.51
C GLY A 59 -17.55 0.05 -5.68
N ALA A 60 -16.43 -0.35 -6.31
CA ALA A 60 -15.14 -0.31 -5.63
C ALA A 60 -14.65 1.14 -5.57
N ILE A 61 -14.42 1.65 -4.36
CA ILE A 61 -13.88 2.99 -4.10
C ILE A 61 -12.51 2.80 -3.47
N ILE A 62 -11.47 3.11 -4.25
CA ILE A 62 -10.08 2.85 -3.91
C ILE A 62 -9.42 4.12 -3.37
N GLY A 63 -8.83 4.03 -2.18
CA GLY A 63 -7.91 5.01 -1.63
C GLY A 63 -6.48 4.48 -1.61
N THR A 64 -5.50 5.37 -1.69
CA THR A 64 -4.07 5.00 -1.69
C THR A 64 -3.35 5.71 -0.57
N GLU A 65 -2.57 4.96 0.20
CA GLU A 65 -1.55 5.49 1.10
C GLU A 65 -0.22 4.79 0.83
N VAL A 66 0.92 5.40 1.18
CA VAL A 66 2.23 4.90 0.72
C VAL A 66 3.12 4.51 1.89
N CYS A 67 3.41 3.22 1.99
CA CYS A 67 4.45 2.66 2.87
C CYS A 67 4.32 3.14 4.32
N GLU A 68 5.14 4.12 4.73
CA GLU A 68 5.21 4.70 6.08
C GLU A 68 3.86 5.24 6.57
N ASP A 69 2.98 5.63 5.66
CA ASP A 69 1.66 6.17 6.01
C ASP A 69 0.84 5.19 6.87
N LEU A 70 1.05 3.87 6.72
CA LEU A 70 0.40 2.86 7.58
C LEU A 70 0.97 2.81 9.01
N TRP A 71 2.25 3.21 9.19
CA TRP A 71 2.99 2.96 10.45
C TRP A 71 2.78 4.05 11.50
N VAL A 72 2.11 5.13 11.15
CA VAL A 72 1.83 6.27 12.03
C VAL A 72 0.57 6.05 12.85
N SER A 73 0.41 6.84 13.91
CA SER A 73 -0.77 6.76 14.79
C SER A 73 -2.09 7.13 14.12
N ALA A 74 -2.04 7.96 13.07
CA ALA A 74 -3.19 8.39 12.29
C ALA A 74 -2.91 8.22 10.79
N PRO A 75 -3.05 6.98 10.25
CA PRO A 75 -2.86 6.71 8.83
C PRO A 75 -3.86 7.47 7.95
N PRO A 76 -3.46 7.94 6.76
CA PRO A 76 -4.36 8.60 5.79
C PRO A 76 -5.59 7.76 5.42
N SER A 77 -5.45 6.43 5.40
CA SER A 77 -6.55 5.50 5.13
C SER A 77 -7.78 5.72 6.01
N GLY A 78 -7.62 6.24 7.24
CA GLY A 78 -8.75 6.60 8.09
C GLY A 78 -9.64 7.68 7.47
N GLU A 79 -9.05 8.76 6.95
CA GLU A 79 -9.78 9.85 6.28
C GLU A 79 -10.29 9.41 4.91
N LEU A 80 -9.51 8.64 4.15
CA LEU A 80 -9.95 8.08 2.86
C LEU A 80 -11.19 7.20 3.03
N CYS A 81 -11.24 6.37 4.08
CA CYS A 81 -12.41 5.53 4.36
C CYS A 81 -13.61 6.32 4.86
N LYS A 82 -13.43 7.41 5.61
CA LYS A 82 -14.50 8.36 5.94
C LYS A 82 -15.06 9.04 4.70
N ALA A 83 -14.22 9.32 3.70
CA ALA A 83 -14.62 9.87 2.41
C ALA A 83 -15.33 8.85 1.51
N GLY A 84 -15.35 7.57 1.88
CA GLY A 84 -16.06 6.51 1.17
C GLY A 84 -15.21 5.36 0.65
N ALA A 85 -13.87 5.44 0.68
CA ALA A 85 -13.02 4.35 0.21
C ALA A 85 -13.35 3.04 0.93
N ASN A 86 -13.59 1.98 0.18
CA ASN A 86 -13.87 0.63 0.69
C ASN A 86 -12.73 -0.35 0.41
N ILE A 87 -11.74 0.09 -0.37
CA ILE A 87 -10.47 -0.60 -0.58
C ILE A 87 -9.34 0.40 -0.37
N ILE A 88 -8.33 0.03 0.41
CA ILE A 88 -7.08 0.77 0.55
C ILE A 88 -5.96 -0.01 -0.10
N VAL A 89 -5.15 0.65 -0.92
CA VAL A 89 -3.94 0.08 -1.51
C VAL A 89 -2.71 0.78 -0.93
N ASN A 90 -1.69 0.00 -0.57
CA ASN A 90 -0.45 0.51 0.02
C ASN A 90 0.76 -0.10 -0.70
N PRO A 91 1.33 0.61 -1.70
CA PRO A 91 2.62 0.26 -2.25
C PRO A 91 3.73 0.60 -1.24
N SER A 92 4.60 -0.36 -0.98
CA SER A 92 5.62 -0.28 0.06
C SER A 92 6.99 -0.75 -0.40
N ALA A 93 8.03 -0.16 0.18
CA ALA A 93 9.40 -0.67 0.21
C ALA A 93 9.83 -0.79 1.67
N SER A 94 9.11 -1.63 2.43
CA SER A 94 9.38 -1.85 3.85
C SER A 94 10.43 -2.94 4.00
N ASN A 95 11.55 -2.58 4.66
CA ASN A 95 12.63 -3.53 4.92
C ASN A 95 12.18 -4.71 5.77
N ASP A 96 12.90 -5.81 5.65
CA ASP A 96 12.65 -7.02 6.42
C ASP A 96 13.67 -7.17 7.54
N VAL A 97 13.20 -7.14 8.77
CA VAL A 97 13.96 -7.38 9.99
C VAL A 97 13.23 -8.38 10.88
N ILE A 98 13.94 -9.00 11.80
CA ILE A 98 13.40 -10.02 12.71
C ILE A 98 12.15 -9.48 13.43
N GLY A 99 11.04 -10.23 13.33
CA GLY A 99 9.76 -9.89 13.97
C GLY A 99 8.89 -8.88 13.21
N LYS A 100 9.43 -8.18 12.22
CA LYS A 100 8.68 -7.14 11.49
C LYS A 100 7.56 -7.72 10.62
N ARG A 101 7.72 -8.95 10.13
CA ARG A 101 6.69 -9.64 9.34
C ARG A 101 5.38 -9.75 10.11
N GLU A 102 5.41 -10.26 11.34
CA GLU A 102 4.22 -10.46 12.16
C GLU A 102 3.62 -9.11 12.60
N TYR A 103 4.47 -8.13 12.91
CA TYR A 103 4.00 -6.79 13.23
C TYR A 103 3.30 -6.13 12.04
N ARG A 104 3.87 -6.20 10.83
CA ARG A 104 3.27 -5.71 9.58
C ARG A 104 1.92 -6.38 9.31
N ARG A 105 1.85 -7.70 9.47
CA ARG A 105 0.63 -8.48 9.33
C ARG A 105 -0.46 -8.00 10.29
N SER A 106 -0.11 -7.77 11.53
CA SER A 106 -1.02 -7.24 12.55
C SER A 106 -1.49 -5.82 12.23
N LEU A 107 -0.60 -4.94 11.77
CA LEU A 107 -0.95 -3.58 11.36
C LEU A 107 -1.95 -3.57 10.20
N VAL A 108 -1.69 -4.35 9.15
CA VAL A 108 -2.58 -4.43 7.96
C VAL A 108 -3.95 -4.96 8.37
N ALA A 109 -4.01 -6.04 9.14
CA ALA A 109 -5.27 -6.60 9.64
C ALA A 109 -6.03 -5.59 10.51
N MET A 110 -5.34 -4.95 11.45
CA MET A 110 -5.94 -3.97 12.36
C MET A 110 -6.48 -2.75 11.60
N GLN A 111 -5.72 -2.22 10.64
CA GLN A 111 -6.15 -1.06 9.86
C GLN A 111 -7.34 -1.40 8.96
N SER A 112 -7.33 -2.57 8.30
CA SER A 112 -8.48 -3.11 7.57
C SER A 112 -9.73 -3.18 8.45
N GLY A 113 -9.62 -3.74 9.65
CA GLY A 113 -10.72 -3.87 10.60
C GLY A 113 -11.23 -2.53 11.15
N ARG A 114 -10.31 -1.61 11.50
CA ARG A 114 -10.67 -0.26 11.99
C ARG A 114 -11.40 0.57 10.94
N CYS A 115 -10.95 0.47 9.69
CA CYS A 115 -11.55 1.17 8.55
C CYS A 115 -12.77 0.44 7.98
N ARG A 116 -13.01 -0.83 8.39
CA ARG A 116 -14.01 -1.72 7.77
C ARG A 116 -13.90 -1.70 6.25
N ALA A 117 -12.70 -2.00 5.76
CA ALA A 117 -12.33 -1.91 4.35
C ALA A 117 -11.42 -3.07 3.97
N GLY A 118 -11.40 -3.40 2.68
CA GLY A 118 -10.31 -4.19 2.11
C GLY A 118 -8.99 -3.43 2.23
N TYR A 119 -7.90 -4.12 2.54
CA TYR A 119 -6.57 -3.52 2.59
C TYR A 119 -5.59 -4.37 1.80
N VAL A 120 -4.98 -3.78 0.77
CA VAL A 120 -4.02 -4.44 -0.12
C VAL A 120 -2.65 -3.83 0.09
N TYR A 121 -1.77 -4.59 0.70
CA TYR A 121 -0.39 -4.20 0.96
C TYR A 121 0.54 -4.94 0.01
N ALA A 122 1.32 -4.23 -0.80
CA ALA A 122 2.28 -4.78 -1.73
C ALA A 122 3.67 -4.22 -1.44
N SER A 123 4.64 -5.09 -1.17
CA SER A 123 6.00 -4.70 -0.79
C SER A 123 7.03 -5.13 -1.82
N SER A 124 8.12 -4.37 -1.90
CA SER A 124 9.30 -4.65 -2.72
C SER A 124 9.81 -6.07 -2.50
N GLY A 125 10.17 -6.74 -3.58
CA GLY A 125 10.69 -8.10 -3.59
C GLY A 125 12.18 -8.19 -3.24
N ALA A 126 12.66 -9.41 -2.97
CA ALA A 126 14.04 -9.66 -2.58
C ALA A 126 15.07 -9.14 -3.61
N GLY A 127 14.72 -9.19 -4.90
CA GLY A 127 15.57 -8.69 -5.99
C GLY A 127 15.76 -7.17 -6.00
N GLU A 128 14.97 -6.41 -5.24
CA GLU A 128 15.08 -4.96 -5.09
C GLU A 128 15.92 -4.56 -3.86
N SER A 129 16.46 -5.54 -3.12
CA SER A 129 17.31 -5.30 -1.95
C SER A 129 18.56 -4.51 -2.33
N SER A 130 18.97 -3.60 -1.44
CA SER A 130 20.14 -2.73 -1.61
C SER A 130 21.21 -3.04 -0.56
N THR A 131 22.27 -2.23 -0.52
CA THR A 131 23.29 -2.32 0.52
C THR A 131 22.74 -2.07 1.92
N ASP A 132 21.76 -1.18 2.03
CA ASP A 132 21.22 -0.70 3.30
C ASP A 132 19.93 -1.40 3.70
N LEU A 133 19.14 -1.90 2.72
CA LEU A 133 17.79 -2.42 2.92
C LEU A 133 17.63 -3.80 2.28
N VAL A 134 17.07 -4.72 3.04
CA VAL A 134 16.68 -6.06 2.56
C VAL A 134 15.16 -6.14 2.49
N PHE A 135 14.63 -6.65 1.38
CA PHE A 135 13.20 -6.82 1.16
C PHE A 135 12.85 -8.30 0.99
N SER A 136 11.64 -8.68 1.41
CA SER A 136 11.17 -10.07 1.35
C SER A 136 9.98 -10.30 0.41
N GLY A 137 9.44 -9.26 -0.18
CA GLY A 137 8.23 -9.39 -1.02
C GLY A 137 6.99 -9.76 -0.23
N HIS A 138 6.87 -9.27 1.01
CA HIS A 138 5.73 -9.58 1.86
C HIS A 138 4.48 -8.79 1.42
N CYS A 139 3.60 -9.45 0.66
CA CYS A 139 2.31 -8.91 0.22
C CYS A 139 1.18 -9.49 1.06
N ILE A 140 0.17 -8.67 1.38
CA ILE A 140 -0.95 -9.03 2.26
C ILE A 140 -2.24 -8.45 1.70
N ILE A 141 -3.30 -9.25 1.67
CA ILE A 141 -4.67 -8.79 1.44
C ILE A 141 -5.45 -9.06 2.72
N ALA A 142 -6.03 -8.03 3.30
CA ALA A 142 -6.95 -8.14 4.43
C ALA A 142 -8.35 -7.65 4.04
N ASP A 143 -9.36 -8.31 4.56
CA ASP A 143 -10.77 -7.97 4.38
C ASP A 143 -11.44 -7.85 5.75
N ASN A 144 -11.84 -6.62 6.10
CA ASN A 144 -12.54 -6.27 7.34
C ASN A 144 -11.86 -6.88 8.60
N GLY A 145 -10.53 -6.76 8.67
CA GLY A 145 -9.71 -7.24 9.81
C GLY A 145 -9.20 -8.67 9.71
N ARG A 146 -9.65 -9.45 8.73
CA ARG A 146 -9.18 -10.81 8.49
C ARG A 146 -8.16 -10.84 7.35
N ILE A 147 -7.06 -11.55 7.54
CA ILE A 147 -6.13 -11.83 6.44
C ILE A 147 -6.82 -12.78 5.46
N ALA A 148 -7.05 -12.30 4.24
CA ALA A 148 -7.66 -13.04 3.15
C ALA A 148 -6.63 -13.71 2.24
N GLY A 149 -5.42 -13.14 2.16
CA GLY A 149 -4.30 -13.71 1.42
C GLY A 149 -2.98 -13.10 1.87
N GLU A 150 -1.89 -13.86 1.73
CA GLU A 150 -0.56 -13.44 2.17
C GLU A 150 0.52 -14.23 1.42
N THR A 151 1.62 -13.59 1.00
CA THR A 151 2.77 -14.32 0.44
C THR A 151 3.44 -15.17 1.51
N SER A 152 3.95 -16.33 1.12
CA SER A 152 4.71 -17.21 2.02
C SER A 152 5.94 -16.50 2.57
N ASP A 153 6.42 -16.95 3.73
CA ASP A 153 7.65 -16.46 4.33
C ASP A 153 8.84 -16.75 3.42
N TYR A 154 9.68 -15.74 3.17
CA TYR A 154 10.85 -15.85 2.30
C TYR A 154 11.81 -16.95 2.78
N SER A 155 12.05 -17.07 4.09
CA SER A 155 12.90 -18.11 4.67
C SER A 155 12.41 -19.52 4.34
N LYS A 156 11.09 -19.74 4.35
CA LYS A 156 10.48 -21.03 4.01
C LYS A 156 10.54 -21.35 2.51
N ARG A 157 10.71 -20.32 1.67
CA ARG A 157 10.89 -20.47 0.23
C ARG A 157 12.30 -20.93 -0.12
N MET A 158 13.31 -20.42 0.58
CA MET A 158 14.73 -20.78 0.38
C MET A 158 15.00 -22.25 0.67
N ASP A 159 14.27 -22.88 1.60
CA ASP A 159 14.43 -24.29 1.98
C ASP A 159 13.85 -25.28 0.94
N LYS A 160 13.04 -24.82 0.02
CA LYS A 160 12.51 -25.63 -1.08
C LYS A 160 13.41 -25.41 -2.31
N LYS A 161 13.84 -26.48 -2.98
CA LYS A 161 14.35 -26.43 -4.37
C LYS A 161 13.15 -25.99 -5.25
N ALA A 162 12.88 -24.69 -5.27
CA ALA A 162 11.81 -24.13 -6.09
C ALA A 162 12.23 -24.22 -7.56
N SER A 163 11.31 -24.67 -8.43
CA SER A 163 11.42 -24.41 -9.86
C SER A 163 11.25 -22.90 -10.11
N GLU A 164 11.77 -22.37 -11.24
CA GLU A 164 11.61 -20.96 -11.61
C GLU A 164 10.13 -20.54 -11.65
N ASP A 165 9.22 -21.46 -12.01
CA ASP A 165 7.77 -21.25 -12.00
C ASP A 165 7.20 -21.11 -10.58
N ASP A 166 7.77 -21.79 -9.57
CA ASP A 166 7.37 -21.67 -8.17
C ASP A 166 7.81 -20.33 -7.56
N GLU A 167 8.93 -19.75 -7.98
CA GLU A 167 9.39 -18.42 -7.53
C GLU A 167 8.45 -17.31 -8.01
N MET A 168 8.01 -17.36 -9.26
CA MET A 168 7.10 -16.35 -9.82
C MET A 168 5.71 -16.45 -9.19
N ASN A 169 5.19 -17.65 -8.97
CA ASN A 169 3.90 -17.88 -8.31
C ASN A 169 3.92 -17.56 -6.81
N SER A 170 5.07 -17.63 -6.15
CA SER A 170 5.18 -17.34 -4.71
C SER A 170 5.09 -15.85 -4.35
N ASN A 171 5.20 -14.96 -5.33
CA ASN A 171 5.15 -13.50 -5.14
C ASN A 171 3.79 -12.90 -5.52
N LEU A 172 2.85 -13.69 -6.01
CA LEU A 172 1.50 -13.26 -6.35
C LEU A 172 0.51 -13.75 -5.28
N VAL A 173 -0.31 -12.81 -4.78
CA VAL A 173 -1.45 -13.11 -3.90
C VAL A 173 -2.71 -12.63 -4.58
N ILE A 174 -3.69 -13.52 -4.68
CA ILE A 174 -5.02 -13.21 -5.20
C ILE A 174 -6.04 -13.57 -4.12
N SER A 175 -6.98 -12.67 -3.87
CA SER A 175 -8.09 -12.91 -2.94
C SER A 175 -9.29 -12.05 -3.31
N GLU A 176 -10.42 -12.34 -2.69
CA GLU A 176 -11.65 -11.57 -2.82
C GLU A 176 -11.84 -10.64 -1.62
N ILE A 177 -12.44 -9.49 -1.86
CA ILE A 177 -12.82 -8.50 -0.84
C ILE A 177 -14.32 -8.26 -0.98
N ASP A 178 -15.06 -8.45 0.10
CA ASP A 178 -16.50 -8.19 0.17
C ASP A 178 -16.76 -6.70 0.43
N ILE A 179 -16.80 -5.91 -0.65
CA ILE A 179 -17.01 -4.46 -0.58
C ILE A 179 -18.41 -4.09 -0.07
N GLU A 180 -19.43 -4.88 -0.37
CA GLU A 180 -20.79 -4.65 0.12
C GLU A 180 -20.85 -4.79 1.63
N ARG A 181 -20.24 -5.82 2.19
CA ARG A 181 -20.10 -5.99 3.63
C ARG A 181 -19.33 -4.83 4.26
N CYS A 182 -18.21 -4.42 3.67
CA CYS A 182 -17.44 -3.28 4.17
C CYS A 182 -18.28 -2.00 4.26
N VAL A 183 -19.12 -1.74 3.26
CA VAL A 183 -20.02 -0.58 3.25
C VAL A 183 -21.14 -0.74 4.29
N ASN A 184 -21.75 -1.93 4.38
CA ASN A 184 -22.83 -2.18 5.33
C ASN A 184 -22.37 -2.10 6.79
N ASP A 185 -21.19 -2.61 7.09
CA ASP A 185 -20.62 -2.59 8.45
C ASP A 185 -20.23 -1.19 8.93
N ARG A 186 -20.15 -0.20 8.00
CA ARG A 186 -19.88 1.22 8.31
C ARG A 186 -21.13 2.06 8.57
N ARG A 187 -22.30 1.56 8.20
CA ARG A 187 -23.60 2.21 8.44
C ARG A 187 -24.05 1.95 9.87
#